data_8080db514364edf79a09f40716b88454
#
_entry.id   8080db514364edf79a09f40716b88454
#
_cell.length_a   1.000
_cell.length_b   1.000
_cell.length_c   1.000
_cell.angle_alpha   90.00
_cell.angle_beta   90.00
_cell.angle_gamma   90.00
#
_symmetry.space_group_name_H-M   'P 1'
#
loop_
_entity.id
_entity.type
_entity.pdbx_description
1 polymer ?
#
loop_
_entity_poly.entity_id
_entity_poly.type
_entity_poly.pdbx_seq_one_letter_code
_entity_poly.pdbx_strand_id
1 'polypeptide(L)'
;MHMRRLLFCALMAGLFLAALGGRASAYPQFQFSSGTTRCSQCHYSPAGGGLITSWGRDESGDTISLGGDGAFLHGLWEPPSWLALGADVRLAALANASGGPESPQFAFFPMQTDGYARFAFGDQVSLYLEGGIRGDVGRDESFSGRTSSVGDRFISNEHYLMWHPSATGPYVRAGRFFAPFGLRFVEHIFYVQRYTGYDLYNETYNVSGGYVGDDWELHVSLFTPPPTSFPEPLQSVGIRESGLAAYGEKRFNGMAMVGLQARLGTGSEVSRYVGGAVGKLWLEDIKMLALGEADFVRQIVSVGSGTVGQNQFVSYLGATFFPIRGLMAGIAYERFQEDLAVAGTGHNAVDLEVNFFPWAHIELLALGRYQFIGPSSATDEASASLFMLQLHYYL
;
A
#
# COMPACT_ATOMS: atom_id res chain seq x y z
N MET A 1 27.22 13.03 33.82
CA MET A 1 26.28 13.80 32.98
C MET A 1 25.90 13.08 31.68
N HIS A 2 26.79 12.36 31.02
CA HIS A 2 26.51 11.66 29.75
C HIS A 2 25.53 10.49 29.87
N MET A 3 25.59 9.70 30.92
CA MET A 3 24.71 8.53 31.12
C MET A 3 23.22 8.90 31.31
N ARG A 4 22.92 10.05 31.94
CA ARG A 4 21.54 10.55 32.05
C ARG A 4 20.97 11.06 30.72
N ARG A 5 21.84 11.61 29.83
CA ARG A 5 21.42 12.02 28.48
C ARG A 5 21.18 10.82 27.58
N LEU A 6 22.01 9.78 27.68
CA LEU A 6 21.81 8.51 26.95
C LEU A 6 20.53 7.79 27.39
N LEU A 7 20.26 7.74 28.70
CA LEU A 7 19.03 7.19 29.25
C LEU A 7 17.80 7.99 28.83
N PHE A 8 17.88 9.32 28.80
CA PHE A 8 16.78 10.18 28.32
C PHE A 8 16.53 10.01 26.84
N CYS A 9 17.59 9.97 26.01
CA CYS A 9 17.46 9.69 24.57
C CYS A 9 16.92 8.27 24.30
N ALA A 10 17.36 7.26 25.06
CA ALA A 10 16.83 5.90 24.95
C ALA A 10 15.37 5.80 25.43
N LEU A 11 14.99 6.56 26.46
CA LEU A 11 13.62 6.62 26.95
C LEU A 11 12.70 7.36 25.97
N MET A 12 13.19 8.47 25.38
CA MET A 12 12.47 9.20 24.35
C MET A 12 12.35 8.39 23.05
N ALA A 13 13.41 7.69 22.64
CA ALA A 13 13.35 6.74 21.52
C ALA A 13 12.39 5.57 21.81
N GLY A 14 12.39 5.04 23.04
CA GLY A 14 11.47 3.99 23.46
C GLY A 14 10.01 4.46 23.55
N LEU A 15 9.76 5.72 23.96
CA LEU A 15 8.42 6.33 23.94
C LEU A 15 7.93 6.66 22.55
N PHE A 16 8.84 7.03 21.63
CA PHE A 16 8.51 7.22 20.21
C PHE A 16 8.18 5.90 19.50
N LEU A 17 8.81 4.79 19.91
CA LEU A 17 8.55 3.45 19.37
C LEU A 17 7.24 2.82 19.91
N ALA A 18 6.60 3.41 20.89
CA ALA A 18 5.46 2.81 21.62
C ALA A 18 4.08 3.16 21.04
N ALA A 19 4.00 3.96 19.98
CA ALA A 19 2.72 4.31 19.39
C ALA A 19 2.77 4.06 17.88
N LEU A 20 1.82 3.25 17.36
CA LEU A 20 1.27 3.41 16.01
C LEU A 20 1.51 2.29 15.00
N GLY A 21 0.53 1.96 14.19
CA GLY A 21 0.61 0.94 13.14
C GLY A 21 -0.11 1.30 11.84
N GLY A 22 0.50 0.97 10.71
CA GLY A 22 0.01 1.18 9.36
C GLY A 22 0.92 0.52 8.31
N ARG A 23 0.92 0.90 7.06
CA ARG A 23 1.63 0.22 5.95
C ARG A 23 2.55 1.13 5.17
N ALA A 24 3.62 0.53 4.62
CA ALA A 24 4.37 1.08 3.52
C ALA A 24 3.85 0.48 2.19
N SER A 25 3.39 1.32 1.30
CA SER A 25 3.08 1.01 -0.10
C SER A 25 3.89 1.93 -1.01
N ALA A 26 4.00 1.58 -2.29
CA ALA A 26 4.69 2.43 -3.26
C ALA A 26 3.81 3.61 -3.68
N TYR A 27 4.43 4.70 -4.09
CA TYR A 27 3.78 5.77 -4.83
C TYR A 27 3.95 5.51 -6.33
N PRO A 28 2.95 4.89 -6.99
CA PRO A 28 3.05 4.64 -8.44
C PRO A 28 3.17 5.94 -9.25
N GLN A 29 2.85 7.08 -8.64
CA GLN A 29 2.94 8.42 -9.20
C GLN A 29 4.40 8.84 -9.47
N PHE A 30 5.38 8.32 -8.75
CA PHE A 30 6.79 8.67 -8.99
C PHE A 30 7.44 7.85 -10.10
N GLN A 31 6.83 6.77 -10.56
CA GLN A 31 7.33 6.07 -11.74
C GLN A 31 7.17 6.98 -12.97
N PHE A 32 8.25 7.20 -13.69
CA PHE A 32 8.44 8.13 -14.81
C PHE A 32 8.56 9.61 -14.43
N SER A 33 7.75 10.13 -13.50
CA SER A 33 7.77 11.55 -13.12
C SER A 33 9.06 11.99 -12.42
N SER A 34 9.71 11.09 -11.68
CA SER A 34 11.03 11.30 -11.05
C SER A 34 12.22 10.82 -11.90
N GLY A 35 11.98 10.36 -13.15
CA GLY A 35 13.01 9.74 -13.97
C GLY A 35 13.29 8.27 -13.65
N THR A 36 12.64 7.68 -12.66
CA THR A 36 12.71 6.25 -12.36
C THR A 36 11.72 5.47 -13.22
N THR A 37 12.11 4.29 -13.67
CA THR A 37 11.23 3.46 -14.51
C THR A 37 10.76 2.18 -13.83
N ARG A 38 11.42 1.76 -12.75
CA ARG A 38 11.15 0.52 -12.02
C ARG A 38 10.94 0.79 -10.53
N CYS A 39 9.99 0.10 -9.91
CA CYS A 39 9.77 0.18 -8.47
C CYS A 39 11.02 -0.26 -7.67
N SER A 40 11.75 -1.25 -8.19
CA SER A 40 12.98 -1.77 -7.58
C SER A 40 14.19 -0.82 -7.63
N GLN A 41 14.11 0.33 -8.29
CA GLN A 41 15.14 1.37 -8.17
C GLN A 41 15.05 2.05 -6.81
N CYS A 42 13.84 2.43 -6.40
CA CYS A 42 13.61 3.12 -5.13
C CYS A 42 13.36 2.17 -3.94
N HIS A 43 12.92 0.94 -4.19
CA HIS A 43 12.55 -0.02 -3.15
C HIS A 43 13.39 -1.30 -3.20
N TYR A 44 13.66 -1.90 -2.03
CA TYR A 44 14.31 -3.22 -1.97
C TYR A 44 13.36 -4.34 -2.42
N SER A 45 12.06 -4.15 -2.30
CA SER A 45 11.06 -5.07 -2.85
C SER A 45 11.00 -4.93 -4.36
N PRO A 46 11.10 -6.02 -5.16
CA PRO A 46 10.99 -5.94 -6.63
C PRO A 46 9.67 -5.34 -7.10
N ALA A 47 8.63 -5.47 -6.29
CA ALA A 47 7.30 -4.95 -6.58
C ALA A 47 7.03 -3.54 -6.02
N GLY A 48 8.04 -2.89 -5.41
CA GLY A 48 7.86 -1.63 -4.71
C GLY A 48 7.31 -1.80 -3.29
N GLY A 49 7.18 -0.69 -2.58
CA GLY A 49 6.72 -0.63 -1.20
C GLY A 49 7.80 -0.92 -0.16
N GLY A 50 7.50 -0.61 1.11
CA GLY A 50 8.39 -0.82 2.22
C GLY A 50 9.70 -0.03 2.14
N LEU A 51 10.75 -0.62 2.66
CA LEU A 51 12.06 0.00 2.80
C LEU A 51 12.62 0.52 1.46
N ILE A 52 13.03 1.78 1.45
CA ILE A 52 13.65 2.42 0.31
C ILE A 52 15.17 2.15 0.24
N THR A 53 15.69 2.08 -0.98
CA THR A 53 17.12 1.95 -1.28
C THR A 53 17.85 3.28 -1.05
N SER A 54 19.19 3.29 -1.13
CA SER A 54 19.96 4.55 -1.16
C SER A 54 19.51 5.44 -2.33
N TRP A 55 19.30 4.87 -3.52
CA TRP A 55 18.76 5.60 -4.66
C TRP A 55 17.39 6.22 -4.34
N GLY A 56 16.47 5.49 -3.73
CA GLY A 56 15.16 6.03 -3.35
C GLY A 56 15.25 7.16 -2.32
N ARG A 57 16.26 7.12 -1.44
CA ARG A 57 16.54 8.22 -0.52
C ARG A 57 17.10 9.45 -1.23
N ASP A 58 18.05 9.27 -2.15
CA ASP A 58 18.60 10.34 -2.97
C ASP A 58 17.47 11.02 -3.77
N GLU A 59 16.59 10.24 -4.42
CA GLU A 59 15.41 10.75 -5.14
C GLU A 59 14.46 11.52 -4.21
N SER A 60 14.28 11.08 -2.97
CA SER A 60 13.46 11.78 -1.98
C SER A 60 13.96 13.21 -1.73
N GLY A 61 15.28 13.41 -1.69
CA GLY A 61 15.91 14.72 -1.53
C GLY A 61 16.05 15.50 -2.83
N ASP A 62 16.45 14.84 -3.93
CA ASP A 62 16.90 15.50 -5.15
C ASP A 62 15.77 15.84 -6.12
N THR A 63 14.73 15.01 -6.22
CA THR A 63 13.66 15.17 -7.21
C THR A 63 12.28 15.33 -6.61
N ILE A 64 11.98 14.63 -5.50
CA ILE A 64 10.65 14.59 -4.92
C ILE A 64 10.40 15.79 -4.00
N SER A 65 11.24 16.03 -3.00
CA SER A 65 11.03 17.09 -2.00
C SER A 65 11.58 18.45 -2.42
N LEU A 66 11.07 19.54 -1.85
CA LEU A 66 11.60 20.90 -2.06
C LEU A 66 13.02 21.06 -1.52
N GLY A 67 13.39 20.34 -0.47
CA GLY A 67 14.71 20.40 0.15
C GLY A 67 15.06 19.14 0.90
N GLY A 68 16.27 19.09 1.46
CA GLY A 68 16.85 17.92 2.13
C GLY A 68 17.71 17.09 1.19
N ASP A 69 18.55 16.25 1.76
CA ASP A 69 19.50 15.40 1.04
C ASP A 69 19.10 13.91 0.99
N GLY A 70 17.98 13.55 1.62
CA GLY A 70 17.49 12.17 1.69
C GLY A 70 18.36 11.21 2.52
N ALA A 71 19.44 11.64 3.11
CA ALA A 71 20.31 10.80 3.92
C ALA A 71 19.57 10.18 5.11
N PHE A 72 19.86 8.91 5.43
CA PHE A 72 19.24 8.21 6.56
C PHE A 72 19.43 8.99 7.87
N LEU A 73 18.33 9.18 8.61
CA LEU A 73 18.29 10.06 9.79
C LEU A 73 18.90 11.46 9.54
N HIS A 74 18.73 12.00 8.33
CA HIS A 74 19.30 13.29 7.90
C HIS A 74 20.83 13.35 8.10
N GLY A 75 21.53 12.24 7.82
CA GLY A 75 22.98 12.14 7.91
C GLY A 75 23.56 11.96 9.33
N LEU A 76 22.70 11.79 10.35
CA LEU A 76 23.17 11.60 11.74
C LEU A 76 23.86 10.25 11.95
N TRP A 77 23.52 9.27 11.15
CA TRP A 77 24.12 7.93 11.19
C TRP A 77 23.95 7.23 9.85
N GLU A 78 24.98 6.54 9.41
CA GLU A 78 24.96 5.71 8.21
C GLU A 78 25.05 4.23 8.62
N PRO A 79 24.05 3.41 8.32
CA PRO A 79 24.10 1.97 8.59
C PRO A 79 25.23 1.30 7.78
N PRO A 80 25.85 0.24 8.31
CA PRO A 80 26.85 -0.53 7.56
C PRO A 80 26.18 -1.20 6.33
N SER A 81 26.95 -1.47 5.28
CA SER A 81 26.44 -1.95 3.98
C SER A 81 25.60 -3.25 4.02
N TRP A 82 25.79 -4.06 5.05
CA TRP A 82 25.00 -5.28 5.28
C TRP A 82 23.64 -5.02 5.94
N LEU A 83 23.37 -3.80 6.42
CA LEU A 83 22.16 -3.41 7.14
C LEU A 83 21.51 -2.20 6.46
N ALA A 84 20.26 -2.32 6.08
CA ALA A 84 19.43 -1.16 5.74
C ALA A 84 18.27 -1.08 6.73
N LEU A 85 18.01 0.12 7.22
CA LEU A 85 16.92 0.42 8.15
C LEU A 85 16.00 1.48 7.56
N GLY A 86 14.75 1.49 7.99
CA GLY A 86 13.78 2.49 7.63
C GLY A 86 12.63 2.52 8.62
N ALA A 87 11.78 3.50 8.49
CA ALA A 87 10.56 3.65 9.26
C ALA A 87 9.51 4.45 8.50
N ASP A 88 8.25 4.19 8.80
CA ASP A 88 7.10 4.99 8.38
C ASP A 88 6.27 5.38 9.59
N VAL A 89 6.02 6.69 9.74
CA VAL A 89 5.15 7.23 10.78
C VAL A 89 4.12 8.14 10.14
N ARG A 90 2.83 7.79 10.29
CA ARG A 90 1.71 8.58 9.76
C ARG A 90 0.74 8.97 10.86
N LEU A 91 0.45 10.25 10.94
CA LEU A 91 -0.59 10.82 11.78
C LEU A 91 -1.71 11.33 10.88
N ALA A 92 -2.95 10.97 11.16
CA ALA A 92 -4.08 11.37 10.35
C ALA A 92 -5.17 12.07 11.17
N ALA A 93 -5.75 13.10 10.58
CA ALA A 93 -7.00 13.70 10.99
C ALA A 93 -8.05 13.41 9.92
N LEU A 94 -9.16 12.84 10.33
CA LEU A 94 -10.22 12.38 9.45
C LEU A 94 -11.53 13.08 9.79
N ALA A 95 -12.25 13.55 8.77
CA ALA A 95 -13.64 13.96 8.86
C ALA A 95 -14.47 13.09 7.92
N ASN A 96 -15.48 12.41 8.44
CA ASN A 96 -16.39 11.58 7.66
C ASN A 96 -17.81 12.11 7.79
N ALA A 97 -18.46 12.37 6.67
CA ALA A 97 -19.85 12.77 6.59
C ALA A 97 -20.62 11.74 5.75
N SER A 98 -21.36 10.89 6.40
CA SER A 98 -22.32 9.99 5.77
C SER A 98 -23.72 10.52 6.07
N GLY A 99 -24.35 11.21 5.16
CA GLY A 99 -25.72 11.79 5.15
C GLY A 99 -26.73 11.63 6.31
N GLY A 100 -26.29 11.25 7.50
CA GLY A 100 -27.10 11.03 8.69
C GLY A 100 -27.00 12.16 9.72
N PRO A 101 -27.92 12.20 10.71
CA PRO A 101 -27.99 13.28 11.70
C PRO A 101 -26.82 13.37 12.68
N GLU A 102 -25.96 12.36 12.73
CA GLU A 102 -24.76 12.31 13.59
C GLU A 102 -23.47 12.70 12.85
N SER A 103 -23.55 13.27 11.68
CA SER A 103 -22.40 13.65 10.85
C SER A 103 -22.14 15.17 10.92
N PRO A 104 -20.89 15.65 10.77
CA PRO A 104 -19.66 14.87 10.53
C PRO A 104 -19.03 14.26 11.77
N GLN A 105 -18.42 13.09 11.61
CA GLN A 105 -17.58 12.46 12.64
C GLN A 105 -16.12 12.85 12.41
N PHE A 106 -15.42 13.24 13.47
CA PHE A 106 -14.02 13.61 13.43
C PHE A 106 -13.19 12.61 14.22
N ALA A 107 -12.05 12.20 13.68
CA ALA A 107 -11.09 11.38 14.37
C ALA A 107 -9.68 11.93 14.12
N PHE A 108 -8.85 11.92 15.17
CA PHE A 108 -7.41 12.12 15.04
C PHE A 108 -6.73 10.88 15.61
N PHE A 109 -5.88 10.26 14.81
CA PHE A 109 -5.26 9.00 15.21
C PHE A 109 -3.91 8.81 14.53
N PRO A 110 -3.05 8.08 15.21
CA PRO A 110 -1.87 7.53 14.58
C PRO A 110 -2.31 6.46 13.57
N MET A 111 -2.03 6.70 12.31
CA MET A 111 -2.45 5.83 11.23
C MET A 111 -1.44 4.72 10.96
N GLN A 112 -0.12 5.00 11.16
CA GLN A 112 0.97 4.08 10.87
C GLN A 112 2.19 4.34 11.73
N THR A 113 2.82 3.27 12.21
CA THR A 113 4.22 3.28 12.64
C THR A 113 4.84 1.92 12.40
N ASP A 114 5.59 1.83 11.34
CA ASP A 114 6.31 0.63 10.94
C ASP A 114 7.81 0.89 11.00
N GLY A 115 8.55 -0.14 11.38
CA GLY A 115 9.99 -0.21 11.30
C GLY A 115 10.40 -1.29 10.30
N TYR A 116 11.42 -0.99 9.53
CA TYR A 116 11.97 -1.85 8.50
C TYR A 116 13.41 -2.19 8.78
N ALA A 117 13.78 -3.44 8.54
CA ALA A 117 15.17 -3.88 8.56
C ALA A 117 15.44 -4.85 7.42
N ARG A 118 16.52 -4.62 6.67
CA ARG A 118 17.04 -5.56 5.69
C ARG A 118 18.47 -5.93 6.07
N PHE A 119 18.71 -7.22 6.21
CA PHE A 119 20.03 -7.81 6.46
C PHE A 119 20.52 -8.45 5.17
N ALA A 120 21.65 -7.98 4.64
CA ALA A 120 22.29 -8.57 3.47
C ALA A 120 23.30 -9.63 3.88
N PHE A 121 23.22 -10.80 3.25
CA PHE A 121 24.16 -11.91 3.40
C PHE A 121 24.94 -12.05 2.07
N GLY A 122 26.04 -11.32 1.97
CA GLY A 122 26.71 -11.08 0.69
C GLY A 122 25.86 -10.23 -0.25
N ASP A 123 26.13 -10.35 -1.56
CA ASP A 123 25.53 -9.46 -2.57
C ASP A 123 24.20 -9.98 -3.11
N GLN A 124 23.80 -11.20 -2.80
CA GLN A 124 22.70 -11.87 -3.48
C GLN A 124 21.53 -12.24 -2.57
N VAL A 125 21.77 -12.44 -1.28
CA VAL A 125 20.73 -12.92 -0.34
C VAL A 125 20.43 -11.86 0.68
N SER A 126 19.16 -11.68 1.00
CA SER A 126 18.76 -10.77 2.07
C SER A 126 17.56 -11.30 2.85
N LEU A 127 17.53 -10.99 4.15
CA LEU A 127 16.38 -11.12 5.02
C LEU A 127 15.75 -9.74 5.18
N TYR A 128 14.47 -9.64 4.94
CA TYR A 128 13.66 -8.44 5.15
C TYR A 128 12.67 -8.66 6.29
N LEU A 129 12.56 -7.70 7.16
CA LEU A 129 11.62 -7.70 8.29
C LEU A 129 10.91 -6.35 8.33
N GLU A 130 9.59 -6.40 8.49
CA GLU A 130 8.74 -5.25 8.75
C GLU A 130 7.79 -5.57 9.89
N GLY A 131 7.71 -4.67 10.84
CA GLY A 131 6.79 -4.80 11.95
C GLY A 131 6.39 -3.44 12.48
N GLY A 132 5.16 -3.36 12.95
CA GLY A 132 4.59 -2.13 13.46
C GLY A 132 3.43 -2.34 14.42
N ILE A 133 2.75 -1.25 14.72
CA ILE A 133 1.62 -1.21 15.65
C ILE A 133 0.38 -0.73 14.90
N ARG A 134 -0.72 -1.48 14.97
CA ARG A 134 -2.01 -1.08 14.39
C ARG A 134 -2.57 0.15 15.08
N GLY A 135 -2.96 1.16 14.30
CA GLY A 135 -3.80 2.24 14.77
C GLY A 135 -5.22 1.74 15.10
N ASP A 136 -5.80 2.22 16.18
CA ASP A 136 -7.19 1.94 16.52
C ASP A 136 -7.99 3.22 16.25
N VAL A 137 -8.76 3.23 15.16
CA VAL A 137 -9.70 4.31 14.87
C VAL A 137 -10.95 4.02 15.69
N GLY A 138 -11.01 4.57 16.93
CA GLY A 138 -12.26 4.70 17.67
C GLY A 138 -13.22 3.50 17.61
N ARG A 139 -12.71 2.27 17.67
CA ARG A 139 -13.56 1.13 17.96
C ARG A 139 -14.03 1.33 19.38
N ASP A 140 -15.27 1.75 19.48
CA ASP A 140 -15.99 1.83 20.73
C ASP A 140 -15.69 0.56 21.54
N GLU A 141 -15.12 0.70 22.74
CA GLU A 141 -14.80 -0.41 23.66
C GLU A 141 -16.03 -1.28 23.93
N SER A 142 -17.24 -0.71 23.71
CA SER A 142 -18.51 -1.41 23.80
C SER A 142 -18.70 -2.52 22.76
N PHE A 143 -17.97 -2.51 21.64
CA PHE A 143 -18.17 -3.49 20.57
C PHE A 143 -17.33 -4.78 20.71
N SER A 144 -16.24 -4.77 21.49
CA SER A 144 -15.37 -5.94 21.64
C SER A 144 -15.18 -6.44 23.06
N GLY A 145 -15.51 -5.66 24.10
CA GLY A 145 -15.31 -6.03 25.50
C GLY A 145 -13.85 -6.35 25.89
N ARG A 146 -12.89 -6.01 25.03
CA ARG A 146 -11.45 -6.21 25.24
C ARG A 146 -10.75 -4.86 25.25
N THR A 147 -10.16 -4.50 26.36
CA THR A 147 -9.09 -3.50 26.44
C THR A 147 -7.88 -4.07 25.69
N SER A 148 -7.61 -3.59 24.46
CA SER A 148 -6.44 -4.01 23.70
C SER A 148 -5.17 -3.48 24.36
N SER A 149 -4.28 -4.38 24.78
CA SER A 149 -2.93 -3.99 25.20
C SER A 149 -2.10 -3.54 23.98
N VAL A 150 -1.02 -2.80 24.19
CA VAL A 150 -0.10 -2.43 23.11
C VAL A 150 0.43 -3.68 22.37
N GLY A 151 0.61 -4.80 23.08
CA GLY A 151 1.02 -6.07 22.50
C GLY A 151 -0.01 -6.67 21.54
N ASP A 152 -1.30 -6.44 21.78
CA ASP A 152 -2.38 -6.93 20.89
C ASP A 152 -2.47 -6.12 19.59
N ARG A 153 -1.80 -4.97 19.53
CA ARG A 153 -1.75 -4.09 18.36
C ARG A 153 -0.53 -4.31 17.48
N PHE A 154 0.47 -5.05 17.96
CA PHE A 154 1.66 -5.36 17.16
C PHE A 154 1.30 -6.24 15.97
N ILE A 155 1.86 -5.92 14.81
CA ILE A 155 1.72 -6.70 13.58
C ILE A 155 3.07 -6.81 12.88
N SER A 156 3.36 -8.00 12.36
CA SER A 156 4.44 -8.19 11.39
C SER A 156 3.82 -8.22 9.99
N ASN A 157 3.94 -7.12 9.26
CA ASN A 157 3.34 -6.99 7.92
C ASN A 157 4.10 -7.85 6.92
N GLU A 158 5.38 -7.57 6.73
CA GLU A 158 6.20 -8.32 5.79
C GLU A 158 7.44 -8.91 6.48
N HIS A 159 7.75 -10.16 6.16
CA HIS A 159 9.00 -10.79 6.50
C HIS A 159 9.32 -11.88 5.49
N TYR A 160 10.48 -11.78 4.84
CA TYR A 160 10.85 -12.71 3.78
C TYR A 160 12.36 -12.83 3.60
N LEU A 161 12.76 -13.98 3.08
CA LEU A 161 14.07 -14.21 2.51
C LEU A 161 14.01 -13.99 1.00
N MET A 162 14.98 -13.28 0.44
CA MET A 162 15.07 -13.04 -0.99
C MET A 162 16.46 -13.35 -1.51
N TRP A 163 16.51 -14.06 -2.63
CA TRP A 163 17.67 -14.20 -3.49
C TRP A 163 17.46 -13.31 -4.72
N HIS A 164 18.40 -12.39 -4.95
CA HIS A 164 18.39 -11.43 -6.05
C HIS A 164 19.83 -11.12 -6.42
N PRO A 165 20.41 -11.77 -7.45
CA PRO A 165 21.83 -11.71 -7.74
C PRO A 165 22.30 -10.37 -8.33
N SER A 166 21.39 -9.54 -8.84
CA SER A 166 21.70 -8.24 -9.44
C SER A 166 20.47 -7.32 -9.37
N ALA A 167 20.67 -6.02 -9.53
CA ALA A 167 19.58 -5.02 -9.51
C ALA A 167 18.55 -5.24 -10.63
N THR A 168 18.94 -5.90 -11.71
CA THR A 168 18.08 -6.42 -12.78
C THR A 168 18.36 -7.89 -12.95
N GLY A 169 17.34 -8.67 -13.33
CA GLY A 169 17.50 -10.11 -13.51
C GLY A 169 16.48 -10.93 -12.72
N PRO A 170 16.74 -12.24 -12.58
CA PRO A 170 15.83 -13.12 -11.83
C PRO A 170 15.91 -12.88 -10.32
N TYR A 171 14.81 -13.14 -9.64
CA TYR A 171 14.77 -13.23 -8.19
C TYR A 171 13.85 -14.36 -7.72
N VAL A 172 14.08 -14.80 -6.49
CA VAL A 172 13.18 -15.68 -5.74
C VAL A 172 12.98 -15.10 -4.36
N ARG A 173 11.73 -15.05 -3.88
CA ARG A 173 11.36 -14.53 -2.57
C ARG A 173 10.40 -15.48 -1.88
N ALA A 174 10.63 -15.75 -0.60
CA ALA A 174 9.77 -16.60 0.21
C ALA A 174 9.52 -15.99 1.59
N GLY A 175 8.28 -15.94 2.03
CA GLY A 175 7.86 -15.37 3.30
C GLY A 175 6.47 -14.72 3.23
N ARG A 176 6.18 -13.81 4.16
CA ARG A 176 4.95 -13.04 4.20
C ARG A 176 5.15 -11.70 3.50
N PHE A 177 4.32 -11.44 2.51
CA PHE A 177 4.29 -10.18 1.74
C PHE A 177 3.08 -10.16 0.80
N PHE A 178 2.78 -9.00 0.19
CA PHE A 178 1.84 -8.96 -0.92
C PHE A 178 2.44 -9.52 -2.21
N ALA A 179 1.72 -10.43 -2.85
CA ALA A 179 2.04 -10.81 -4.21
C ALA A 179 1.95 -9.57 -5.13
N PRO A 180 2.88 -9.40 -6.11
CA PRO A 180 2.82 -8.31 -7.06
C PRO A 180 1.50 -8.32 -7.84
N PHE A 181 0.78 -7.20 -7.81
CA PHE A 181 -0.52 -7.04 -8.45
C PHE A 181 -0.89 -5.55 -8.51
N GLY A 182 -1.52 -5.08 -9.60
CA GLY A 182 -2.11 -3.77 -9.72
C GLY A 182 -1.15 -2.58 -9.63
N LEU A 183 -1.73 -1.40 -9.47
CA LEU A 183 -0.99 -0.14 -9.33
C LEU A 183 -0.32 0.03 -7.97
N ARG A 184 -0.69 -0.76 -6.97
CA ARG A 184 -0.03 -0.80 -5.64
C ARG A 184 0.02 0.55 -4.93
N PHE A 185 -1.14 1.21 -4.84
CA PHE A 185 -1.27 2.48 -4.14
C PHE A 185 -0.97 2.40 -2.64
N VAL A 186 -0.61 3.53 -2.07
CA VAL A 186 -0.50 3.74 -0.62
C VAL A 186 -1.88 3.74 0.03
N GLU A 187 -2.88 4.28 -0.67
CA GLU A 187 -4.24 4.48 -0.20
C GLU A 187 -5.05 3.18 -0.30
N HIS A 188 -5.12 2.44 0.79
CA HIS A 188 -5.87 1.17 0.88
C HIS A 188 -7.40 1.33 0.73
N ILE A 189 -7.91 2.58 0.73
CA ILE A 189 -9.32 2.86 0.50
C ILE A 189 -9.73 2.70 -0.97
N PHE A 190 -8.77 2.65 -1.89
CA PHE A 190 -9.05 2.53 -3.33
C PHE A 190 -9.62 1.16 -3.66
N TYR A 191 -10.67 1.15 -4.50
CA TYR A 191 -11.46 -0.03 -4.83
C TYR A 191 -10.64 -1.14 -5.48
N VAL A 192 -9.67 -0.78 -6.33
CA VAL A 192 -8.78 -1.74 -7.01
C VAL A 192 -7.91 -2.55 -6.04
N GLN A 193 -7.63 -2.04 -4.84
CA GLN A 193 -6.97 -2.81 -3.79
C GLN A 193 -8.00 -3.55 -2.92
N ARG A 194 -9.03 -2.85 -2.49
CA ARG A 194 -10.00 -3.35 -1.52
C ARG A 194 -10.76 -4.58 -2.01
N TYR A 195 -11.17 -4.60 -3.28
CA TYR A 195 -12.03 -5.65 -3.81
C TYR A 195 -11.31 -6.74 -4.60
N THR A 196 -10.04 -6.56 -4.94
CA THR A 196 -9.24 -7.59 -5.64
C THR A 196 -8.50 -8.55 -4.70
N GLY A 197 -8.52 -8.28 -3.39
CA GLY A 197 -7.89 -9.13 -2.38
C GLY A 197 -6.56 -8.61 -1.85
N TYR A 198 -6.29 -7.33 -2.07
CA TYR A 198 -5.08 -6.63 -1.60
C TYR A 198 -5.40 -5.53 -0.59
N ASP A 199 -6.49 -5.71 0.16
CA ASP A 199 -6.89 -4.81 1.23
C ASP A 199 -5.92 -4.86 2.41
N LEU A 200 -6.09 -3.92 3.32
CA LEU A 200 -5.27 -3.72 4.51
C LEU A 200 -5.13 -5.01 5.34
N TYR A 201 -3.90 -5.37 5.71
CA TYR A 201 -3.54 -6.56 6.51
C TYR A 201 -3.88 -7.92 5.85
N ASN A 202 -3.94 -7.94 4.53
CA ASN A 202 -4.19 -9.16 3.75
C ASN A 202 -2.91 -9.79 3.18
N GLU A 203 -1.74 -9.48 3.76
CA GLU A 203 -0.50 -10.15 3.38
C GLU A 203 -0.61 -11.64 3.61
N THR A 204 -0.18 -12.39 2.61
CA THR A 204 -0.16 -13.85 2.61
C THR A 204 1.27 -14.38 2.70
N TYR A 205 1.44 -15.64 3.09
CA TYR A 205 2.70 -16.35 2.88
C TYR A 205 2.83 -16.72 1.42
N ASN A 206 3.97 -16.38 0.82
CA ASN A 206 4.21 -16.55 -0.59
C ASN A 206 5.55 -17.23 -0.87
N VAL A 207 5.59 -17.96 -1.97
CA VAL A 207 6.81 -18.25 -2.70
C VAL A 207 6.67 -17.57 -4.07
N SER A 208 7.52 -16.58 -4.32
CA SER A 208 7.49 -15.75 -5.52
C SER A 208 8.77 -15.90 -6.30
N GLY A 209 8.65 -15.96 -7.61
CA GLY A 209 9.77 -15.81 -8.52
C GLY A 209 9.44 -14.80 -9.61
N GLY A 210 10.45 -14.15 -10.15
CA GLY A 210 10.24 -13.19 -11.22
C GLY A 210 11.53 -12.79 -11.91
N TYR A 211 11.36 -11.91 -12.86
CA TYR A 211 12.45 -11.28 -13.59
C TYR A 211 12.17 -9.78 -13.71
N VAL A 212 13.12 -8.97 -13.28
CA VAL A 212 13.07 -7.51 -13.38
C VAL A 212 14.05 -7.08 -14.49
N GLY A 213 13.52 -6.68 -15.63
CA GLY A 213 14.30 -6.15 -16.74
C GLY A 213 14.26 -4.63 -16.80
N ASP A 214 15.02 -4.05 -17.74
CA ASP A 214 15.06 -2.59 -17.91
C ASP A 214 13.72 -2.03 -18.42
N ASP A 215 13.05 -2.74 -19.30
CA ASP A 215 11.82 -2.30 -19.95
C ASP A 215 10.65 -3.28 -19.82
N TRP A 216 10.80 -4.35 -19.06
CA TRP A 216 9.73 -5.28 -18.74
C TRP A 216 10.01 -5.99 -17.41
N GLU A 217 8.96 -6.47 -16.76
CA GLU A 217 9.07 -7.34 -15.59
C GLU A 217 7.95 -8.37 -15.57
N LEU A 218 8.21 -9.49 -14.91
CA LEU A 218 7.26 -10.57 -14.71
C LEU A 218 7.42 -11.12 -13.29
N HIS A 219 6.32 -11.30 -12.59
CA HIS A 219 6.25 -11.85 -11.25
C HIS A 219 5.20 -12.94 -11.18
N VAL A 220 5.51 -14.05 -10.53
CA VAL A 220 4.57 -15.13 -10.24
C VAL A 220 4.72 -15.52 -8.78
N SER A 221 3.59 -15.66 -8.09
CA SER A 221 3.54 -15.98 -6.66
C SER A 221 2.55 -17.09 -6.40
N LEU A 222 2.99 -18.11 -5.69
CA LEU A 222 2.09 -19.04 -5.00
C LEU A 222 1.84 -18.48 -3.60
N PHE A 223 0.58 -18.37 -3.19
CA PHE A 223 0.23 -17.77 -1.91
C PHE A 223 -0.70 -18.67 -1.07
N THR A 224 -0.62 -18.51 0.24
CA THR A 224 -1.50 -19.14 1.22
C THR A 224 -1.71 -18.19 2.41
N PRO A 225 -2.89 -18.14 3.04
CA PRO A 225 -3.10 -17.32 4.21
C PRO A 225 -2.28 -17.81 5.39
N PRO A 226 -1.94 -16.94 6.35
CA PRO A 226 -1.32 -17.36 7.60
C PRO A 226 -2.19 -18.42 8.31
N PRO A 227 -1.58 -19.45 8.92
CA PRO A 227 -2.31 -20.44 9.73
C PRO A 227 -3.06 -19.75 10.87
N THR A 228 -4.28 -20.21 11.15
CA THR A 228 -5.11 -19.70 12.27
C THR A 228 -4.49 -19.99 13.64
N SER A 229 -3.55 -20.93 13.72
CA SER A 229 -2.78 -21.24 14.92
C SER A 229 -1.66 -20.26 15.22
N PHE A 230 -1.35 -19.35 14.31
CA PHE A 230 -0.33 -18.34 14.54
C PHE A 230 -0.85 -17.27 15.52
N PRO A 231 0.05 -16.62 16.28
CA PRO A 231 -0.30 -15.46 17.09
C PRO A 231 -0.98 -14.37 16.24
N GLU A 232 -1.88 -13.60 16.82
CA GLU A 232 -2.62 -12.53 16.11
C GLU A 232 -1.73 -11.59 15.29
N PRO A 233 -0.54 -11.17 15.75
CA PRO A 233 0.36 -10.32 14.96
C PRO A 233 0.78 -10.92 13.60
N LEU A 234 0.71 -12.23 13.45
CA LEU A 234 1.09 -12.93 12.23
C LEU A 234 -0.12 -13.40 11.40
N GLN A 235 -1.36 -13.13 11.84
CA GLN A 235 -2.57 -13.49 11.12
C GLN A 235 -2.95 -12.41 10.11
N SER A 236 -3.53 -12.79 8.97
CA SER A 236 -4.22 -11.86 8.09
C SER A 236 -5.68 -11.67 8.52
N VAL A 237 -6.23 -10.48 8.27
CA VAL A 237 -7.55 -10.08 8.82
C VAL A 237 -8.71 -10.54 7.94
N GLY A 238 -8.52 -10.80 6.65
CA GLY A 238 -9.67 -10.99 5.75
C GLY A 238 -9.57 -12.12 4.75
N ILE A 239 -8.39 -12.49 4.28
CA ILE A 239 -8.25 -13.45 3.20
C ILE A 239 -7.89 -14.84 3.74
N ARG A 240 -8.70 -15.84 3.36
CA ARG A 240 -8.50 -17.25 3.65
C ARG A 240 -8.36 -18.09 2.38
N GLU A 241 -7.85 -17.47 1.32
CA GLU A 241 -7.65 -18.11 0.02
C GLU A 241 -6.19 -18.50 -0.15
N SER A 242 -5.96 -19.66 -0.74
CA SER A 242 -4.65 -20.08 -1.28
C SER A 242 -4.71 -20.08 -2.79
N GLY A 243 -3.59 -19.83 -3.45
CA GLY A 243 -3.63 -19.80 -4.90
C GLY A 243 -2.38 -19.28 -5.58
N LEU A 244 -2.61 -18.67 -6.73
CA LEU A 244 -1.57 -18.13 -7.61
C LEU A 244 -1.90 -16.67 -7.98
N ALA A 245 -0.89 -15.81 -7.98
CA ALA A 245 -0.95 -14.48 -8.55
C ALA A 245 0.17 -14.29 -9.58
N ALA A 246 -0.13 -13.58 -10.64
CA ALA A 246 0.84 -13.22 -11.68
C ALA A 246 0.65 -11.76 -12.08
N TYR A 247 1.76 -11.07 -12.32
CA TYR A 247 1.81 -9.70 -12.81
C TYR A 247 2.96 -9.57 -13.82
N GLY A 248 2.70 -8.92 -14.92
CA GLY A 248 3.73 -8.60 -15.90
C GLY A 248 3.48 -7.23 -16.51
N GLU A 249 4.54 -6.46 -16.74
CA GLU A 249 4.45 -5.15 -17.37
C GLU A 249 5.52 -4.95 -18.44
N LYS A 250 5.21 -4.13 -19.42
CA LYS A 250 6.14 -3.61 -20.45
C LYS A 250 6.14 -2.09 -20.36
N ARG A 251 7.35 -1.53 -20.30
CA ARG A 251 7.62 -0.09 -20.31
C ARG A 251 8.08 0.37 -21.69
N PHE A 252 7.70 1.57 -22.05
CA PHE A 252 7.98 2.17 -23.36
C PHE A 252 8.63 3.54 -23.17
N ASN A 253 9.84 3.69 -23.63
CA ASN A 253 10.60 4.95 -23.70
C ASN A 253 10.67 5.75 -22.38
N GLY A 254 10.53 5.09 -21.22
CA GLY A 254 10.51 5.77 -19.92
C GLY A 254 9.31 6.70 -19.70
N MET A 255 8.25 6.57 -20.52
CA MET A 255 7.07 7.46 -20.44
C MET A 255 5.74 6.71 -20.32
N ALA A 256 5.70 5.45 -20.71
CA ALA A 256 4.46 4.67 -20.68
C ALA A 256 4.71 3.26 -20.18
N MET A 257 3.67 2.66 -19.60
CA MET A 257 3.65 1.27 -19.18
C MET A 257 2.27 0.66 -19.41
N VAL A 258 2.26 -0.60 -19.85
CA VAL A 258 1.06 -1.45 -19.88
C VAL A 258 1.39 -2.74 -19.16
N GLY A 259 0.52 -3.17 -18.27
CA GLY A 259 0.65 -4.42 -17.53
C GLY A 259 -0.61 -5.25 -17.56
N LEU A 260 -0.43 -6.56 -17.34
CA LEU A 260 -1.50 -7.53 -17.18
C LEU A 260 -1.32 -8.25 -15.84
N GLN A 261 -2.45 -8.61 -15.25
CA GLN A 261 -2.49 -9.23 -13.93
C GLN A 261 -3.54 -10.32 -13.82
N ALA A 262 -3.26 -11.31 -12.98
CA ALA A 262 -4.20 -12.36 -12.64
C ALA A 262 -4.00 -12.82 -11.19
N ARG A 263 -5.10 -13.16 -10.52
CA ARG A 263 -5.10 -13.79 -9.20
C ARG A 263 -6.15 -14.90 -9.18
N LEU A 264 -5.75 -16.10 -8.82
CA LEU A 264 -6.60 -17.27 -8.71
C LEU A 264 -6.53 -17.74 -7.25
N GLY A 265 -7.52 -17.35 -6.46
CA GLY A 265 -7.60 -17.69 -5.03
C GLY A 265 -8.76 -18.63 -4.75
N THR A 266 -8.51 -19.71 -4.01
CA THR A 266 -9.53 -20.65 -3.55
C THR A 266 -9.50 -20.81 -2.05
N GLY A 267 -10.67 -20.76 -1.42
CA GLY A 267 -10.86 -20.94 0.01
C GLY A 267 -12.15 -21.66 0.33
N SER A 268 -12.32 -22.05 1.58
CA SER A 268 -13.52 -22.76 2.04
C SER A 268 -14.78 -21.88 2.06
N GLU A 269 -14.61 -20.60 2.37
CA GLU A 269 -15.73 -19.64 2.47
C GLU A 269 -15.85 -18.78 1.22
N VAL A 270 -14.72 -18.31 0.70
CA VAL A 270 -14.66 -17.45 -0.47
C VAL A 270 -13.59 -17.95 -1.43
N SER A 271 -13.93 -18.00 -2.71
CA SER A 271 -12.96 -18.13 -3.80
C SER A 271 -13.06 -16.91 -4.71
N ARG A 272 -11.92 -16.36 -5.11
CA ARG A 272 -11.84 -15.15 -5.92
C ARG A 272 -10.87 -15.33 -7.07
N TYR A 273 -11.35 -15.09 -8.27
CA TYR A 273 -10.57 -15.12 -9.51
C TYR A 273 -10.59 -13.72 -10.12
N VAL A 274 -9.42 -13.12 -10.26
CA VAL A 274 -9.25 -11.76 -10.77
C VAL A 274 -8.41 -11.81 -12.02
N GLY A 275 -8.78 -11.02 -13.01
CA GLY A 275 -7.97 -10.77 -14.20
C GLY A 275 -8.14 -9.34 -14.67
N GLY A 276 -7.03 -8.65 -14.97
CA GLY A 276 -7.10 -7.24 -15.30
C GLY A 276 -5.88 -6.70 -16.01
N ALA A 277 -5.92 -5.39 -16.22
CA ALA A 277 -4.87 -4.65 -16.88
C ALA A 277 -4.62 -3.32 -16.17
N VAL A 278 -3.36 -2.88 -16.22
CA VAL A 278 -2.90 -1.59 -15.69
C VAL A 278 -2.20 -0.80 -16.78
N GLY A 279 -2.24 0.52 -16.65
CA GLY A 279 -1.52 1.41 -17.55
C GLY A 279 -1.06 2.68 -16.86
N LYS A 280 0.07 3.22 -17.32
CA LYS A 280 0.60 4.51 -16.92
C LYS A 280 1.09 5.26 -18.14
N LEU A 281 0.87 6.58 -18.16
CA LEU A 281 1.33 7.45 -19.23
C LEU A 281 1.81 8.77 -18.64
N TRP A 282 3.10 9.05 -18.80
CA TRP A 282 3.72 10.32 -18.46
C TRP A 282 3.66 11.29 -19.63
N LEU A 283 3.05 12.45 -19.40
CA LEU A 283 2.96 13.55 -20.34
C LEU A 283 3.86 14.69 -19.86
N GLU A 284 5.10 14.67 -20.34
CA GLU A 284 6.18 15.53 -19.85
C GLU A 284 5.90 17.03 -20.06
N ASP A 285 5.33 17.41 -21.21
CA ASP A 285 5.05 18.80 -21.56
C ASP A 285 4.12 19.49 -20.55
N ILE A 286 3.20 18.75 -19.97
CA ILE A 286 2.24 19.26 -18.99
C ILE A 286 2.48 18.71 -17.58
N LYS A 287 3.57 17.95 -17.40
CA LYS A 287 3.96 17.31 -16.14
C LYS A 287 2.80 16.57 -15.48
N MET A 288 2.17 15.70 -16.23
CA MET A 288 1.02 14.91 -15.79
C MET A 288 1.29 13.43 -15.99
N LEU A 289 0.99 12.62 -14.96
CA LEU A 289 0.94 11.17 -15.04
C LEU A 289 -0.52 10.72 -15.03
N ALA A 290 -0.95 10.04 -16.08
CA ALA A 290 -2.21 9.31 -16.11
C ALA A 290 -2.00 7.88 -15.63
N LEU A 291 -2.93 7.37 -14.81
CA LEU A 291 -2.93 6.05 -14.20
C LEU A 291 -4.27 5.37 -14.47
N GLY A 292 -4.24 4.10 -14.80
CA GLY A 292 -5.47 3.32 -14.99
C GLY A 292 -5.30 1.87 -14.59
N GLU A 293 -6.33 1.31 -13.96
CA GLU A 293 -6.45 -0.11 -13.64
C GLU A 293 -7.89 -0.55 -13.86
N ALA A 294 -8.09 -1.73 -14.42
CA ALA A 294 -9.41 -2.33 -14.60
C ALA A 294 -9.33 -3.84 -14.42
N ASP A 295 -10.17 -4.36 -13.52
CA ASP A 295 -10.19 -5.76 -13.14
C ASP A 295 -11.59 -6.36 -13.23
N PHE A 296 -11.68 -7.56 -13.76
CA PHE A 296 -12.84 -8.43 -13.65
C PHE A 296 -12.62 -9.41 -12.52
N VAL A 297 -13.60 -9.53 -11.63
CA VAL A 297 -13.56 -10.40 -10.46
C VAL A 297 -14.71 -11.41 -10.54
N ARG A 298 -14.40 -12.69 -10.47
CA ARG A 298 -15.38 -13.73 -10.20
C ARG A 298 -15.24 -14.14 -8.75
N GLN A 299 -16.20 -13.77 -7.92
CA GLN A 299 -16.28 -14.17 -6.52
C GLN A 299 -17.29 -15.28 -6.33
N ILE A 300 -16.92 -16.31 -5.59
CA ILE A 300 -17.81 -17.43 -5.21
C ILE A 300 -17.79 -17.51 -3.69
N VAL A 301 -18.95 -17.36 -3.08
CA VAL A 301 -19.14 -17.39 -1.62
C VAL A 301 -19.92 -18.64 -1.24
N SER A 302 -19.45 -19.38 -0.23
CA SER A 302 -20.16 -20.52 0.34
C SER A 302 -21.27 -20.03 1.27
N VAL A 303 -22.51 -20.43 1.02
CA VAL A 303 -23.67 -20.03 1.83
C VAL A 303 -24.47 -21.30 2.19
N GLY A 304 -24.38 -21.71 3.45
CA GLY A 304 -24.97 -22.94 3.92
C GLY A 304 -24.37 -24.16 3.20
N SER A 305 -25.22 -24.97 2.52
CA SER A 305 -24.78 -26.11 1.73
C SER A 305 -24.57 -25.82 0.24
N GLY A 306 -24.70 -24.52 -0.16
CA GLY A 306 -24.57 -24.09 -1.56
C GLY A 306 -23.49 -23.05 -1.75
N THR A 307 -23.39 -22.55 -2.98
CA THR A 307 -22.49 -21.47 -3.35
C THR A 307 -23.25 -20.41 -4.14
N VAL A 308 -22.90 -19.14 -3.91
CA VAL A 308 -23.38 -17.99 -4.68
C VAL A 308 -22.18 -17.39 -5.40
N GLY A 309 -22.31 -17.20 -6.70
CA GLY A 309 -21.26 -16.64 -7.53
C GLY A 309 -21.66 -15.31 -8.13
N GLN A 310 -20.81 -14.28 -7.98
CA GLN A 310 -20.97 -12.94 -8.51
C GLN A 310 -19.86 -12.62 -9.51
N ASN A 311 -20.21 -11.92 -10.58
CA ASN A 311 -19.24 -11.32 -11.50
C ASN A 311 -19.17 -9.83 -11.20
N GLN A 312 -18.00 -9.34 -10.84
CA GLN A 312 -17.76 -7.99 -10.40
C GLN A 312 -16.81 -7.27 -11.37
N PHE A 313 -16.85 -5.96 -11.35
CA PHE A 313 -15.92 -5.14 -12.09
C PHE A 313 -15.39 -4.04 -11.16
N VAL A 314 -14.07 -3.82 -11.20
CA VAL A 314 -13.38 -2.80 -10.42
C VAL A 314 -12.54 -1.97 -11.37
N SER A 315 -12.52 -0.65 -11.21
CA SER A 315 -11.63 0.20 -11.99
C SER A 315 -11.21 1.45 -11.22
N TYR A 316 -10.05 1.95 -11.60
CA TYR A 316 -9.45 3.21 -11.19
C TYR A 316 -8.96 3.94 -12.43
N LEU A 317 -9.24 5.24 -12.51
CA LEU A 317 -8.70 6.14 -13.53
C LEU A 317 -8.30 7.44 -12.85
N GLY A 318 -7.02 7.78 -12.86
CA GLY A 318 -6.49 8.96 -12.20
C GLY A 318 -5.52 9.74 -13.06
N ALA A 319 -5.36 11.01 -12.70
CA ALA A 319 -4.35 11.90 -13.24
C ALA A 319 -3.69 12.67 -12.10
N THR A 320 -2.35 12.64 -12.07
CA THR A 320 -1.54 13.36 -11.09
C THR A 320 -0.68 14.39 -11.79
N PHE A 321 -0.78 15.64 -11.39
CA PHE A 321 -0.01 16.78 -11.88
C PHE A 321 1.14 17.10 -10.92
N PHE A 322 2.28 17.49 -11.48
CA PHE A 322 3.49 17.88 -10.77
C PHE A 322 3.83 19.35 -11.10
N PRO A 323 3.07 20.32 -10.58
CA PRO A 323 3.21 21.73 -10.98
C PRO A 323 4.58 22.32 -10.65
N ILE A 324 5.12 21.94 -9.51
CA ILE A 324 6.47 22.27 -9.06
C ILE A 324 7.06 21.07 -8.31
N ARG A 325 8.37 21.04 -8.16
CA ARG A 325 9.05 20.10 -7.28
C ARG A 325 8.46 20.18 -5.87
N GLY A 326 8.26 19.08 -5.22
CA GLY A 326 7.69 19.00 -3.87
C GLY A 326 6.16 19.06 -3.82
N LEU A 327 5.47 19.22 -4.94
CA LEU A 327 4.01 19.30 -4.95
C LEU A 327 3.42 18.42 -6.05
N MET A 328 2.51 17.54 -5.68
CA MET A 328 1.62 16.85 -6.63
C MET A 328 0.15 17.08 -6.26
N ALA A 329 -0.69 17.12 -7.29
CA ALA A 329 -2.13 17.25 -7.16
C ALA A 329 -2.81 16.21 -8.06
N GLY A 330 -3.64 15.37 -7.47
CA GLY A 330 -4.31 14.26 -8.14
C GLY A 330 -5.82 14.41 -8.17
N ILE A 331 -6.41 13.86 -9.22
CA ILE A 331 -7.83 13.57 -9.31
C ILE A 331 -8.01 12.14 -9.79
N ALA A 332 -8.93 11.41 -9.19
CA ALA A 332 -9.25 10.05 -9.62
C ALA A 332 -10.76 9.80 -9.62
N TYR A 333 -11.16 8.87 -10.48
CA TYR A 333 -12.48 8.27 -10.49
C TYR A 333 -12.34 6.77 -10.32
N GLU A 334 -13.14 6.19 -9.43
CA GLU A 334 -13.20 4.79 -9.17
C GLU A 334 -14.61 4.23 -9.32
N ARG A 335 -14.68 2.98 -9.77
CA ARG A 335 -15.92 2.24 -9.85
C ARG A 335 -15.73 0.82 -9.33
N PHE A 336 -16.67 0.40 -8.49
CA PHE A 336 -16.87 -1.00 -8.13
C PHE A 336 -18.29 -1.41 -8.44
N GLN A 337 -18.47 -2.39 -9.30
CA GLN A 337 -19.75 -3.01 -9.59
C GLN A 337 -19.80 -4.36 -8.89
N GLU A 338 -20.60 -4.46 -7.85
CA GLU A 338 -20.66 -5.64 -6.98
C GLU A 338 -21.22 -6.88 -7.69
N ASP A 339 -22.21 -6.68 -8.58
CA ASP A 339 -22.70 -7.73 -9.47
C ASP A 339 -23.05 -7.13 -10.83
N LEU A 340 -22.40 -7.63 -11.88
CA LEU A 340 -22.65 -7.20 -13.25
C LEU A 340 -24.04 -7.60 -13.76
N ALA A 341 -24.67 -8.60 -13.13
CA ALA A 341 -26.03 -9.03 -13.48
C ALA A 341 -27.12 -8.19 -12.82
N VAL A 342 -26.78 -7.38 -11.81
CA VAL A 342 -27.76 -6.61 -11.01
C VAL A 342 -27.51 -5.11 -11.19
N ALA A 343 -28.50 -4.42 -11.72
CA ALA A 343 -28.45 -2.96 -11.84
C ALA A 343 -28.53 -2.28 -10.45
N GLY A 344 -27.83 -1.17 -10.28
CA GLY A 344 -27.86 -0.39 -9.05
C GLY A 344 -26.92 -0.87 -7.94
N THR A 345 -26.09 -1.87 -8.18
CA THR A 345 -25.04 -2.34 -7.25
C THR A 345 -23.67 -1.68 -7.50
N GLY A 346 -23.67 -0.53 -8.18
CA GLY A 346 -22.45 0.20 -8.54
C GLY A 346 -22.07 1.21 -7.46
N HIS A 347 -20.88 1.09 -6.92
CA HIS A 347 -20.24 2.08 -6.05
C HIS A 347 -19.28 2.91 -6.89
N ASN A 348 -19.33 4.22 -6.71
CA ASN A 348 -18.45 5.14 -7.41
C ASN A 348 -17.75 6.02 -6.39
N ALA A 349 -16.54 6.46 -6.70
CA ALA A 349 -15.84 7.46 -5.91
C ALA A 349 -15.12 8.46 -6.81
N VAL A 350 -15.04 9.69 -6.35
CA VAL A 350 -14.19 10.74 -6.90
C VAL A 350 -13.24 11.19 -5.80
N ASP A 351 -11.96 11.17 -6.08
CA ASP A 351 -10.90 11.54 -5.17
C ASP A 351 -10.18 12.78 -5.67
N LEU A 352 -9.88 13.68 -4.74
CA LEU A 352 -8.99 14.82 -4.92
C LEU A 352 -7.88 14.70 -3.91
N GLU A 353 -6.64 14.74 -4.37
CA GLU A 353 -5.47 14.53 -3.53
C GLU A 353 -4.43 15.63 -3.77
N VAL A 354 -3.82 16.10 -2.69
CA VAL A 354 -2.68 17.01 -2.74
C VAL A 354 -1.62 16.49 -1.79
N ASN A 355 -0.44 16.20 -2.33
CA ASN A 355 0.73 15.78 -1.56
C ASN A 355 1.79 16.87 -1.66
N PHE A 356 2.27 17.31 -0.51
CA PHE A 356 3.31 18.31 -0.39
C PHE A 356 4.50 17.74 0.37
N PHE A 357 5.66 17.75 -0.25
CA PHE A 357 6.94 17.27 0.28
C PHE A 357 7.86 18.46 0.57
N PRO A 358 7.72 19.15 1.72
CA PRO A 358 8.51 20.34 2.05
C PRO A 358 9.99 20.02 2.26
N TRP A 359 10.29 18.84 2.73
CA TRP A 359 11.64 18.37 3.04
C TRP A 359 11.73 16.87 2.79
N ALA A 360 12.94 16.36 2.50
CA ALA A 360 13.17 14.92 2.41
C ALA A 360 12.66 14.22 3.68
N HIS A 361 12.01 13.08 3.51
CA HIS A 361 11.36 12.29 4.56
C HIS A 361 10.08 12.88 5.18
N ILE A 362 9.58 14.02 4.69
CA ILE A 362 8.34 14.63 5.20
C ILE A 362 7.33 14.81 4.07
N GLU A 363 6.14 14.31 4.29
CA GLU A 363 4.98 14.51 3.42
C GLU A 363 3.79 15.04 4.22
N LEU A 364 3.09 15.99 3.63
CA LEU A 364 1.77 16.45 4.06
C LEU A 364 0.77 16.09 2.97
N LEU A 365 -0.21 15.26 3.31
CA LEU A 365 -1.26 14.83 2.38
C LEU A 365 -2.59 15.41 2.80
N ALA A 366 -3.34 15.92 1.82
CA ALA A 366 -4.77 16.22 1.93
C ALA A 366 -5.54 15.39 0.90
N LEU A 367 -6.50 14.60 1.36
CA LEU A 367 -7.36 13.77 0.53
C LEU A 367 -8.82 14.10 0.80
N GLY A 368 -9.57 14.40 -0.26
CA GLY A 368 -11.02 14.50 -0.27
C GLY A 368 -11.62 13.41 -1.13
N ARG A 369 -12.50 12.59 -0.57
CA ARG A 369 -13.20 11.50 -1.27
C ARG A 369 -14.70 11.70 -1.19
N TYR A 370 -15.36 11.66 -2.34
CA TYR A 370 -16.82 11.62 -2.45
C TYR A 370 -17.25 10.29 -3.03
N GLN A 371 -18.04 9.53 -2.25
CA GLN A 371 -18.56 8.22 -2.66
C GLN A 371 -20.06 8.30 -2.87
N PHE A 372 -20.56 7.62 -3.90
CA PHE A 372 -22.00 7.51 -4.16
C PHE A 372 -22.34 6.15 -4.77
N ILE A 373 -23.49 5.63 -4.39
CA ILE A 373 -24.06 4.41 -4.95
C ILE A 373 -25.01 4.85 -6.06
N GLY A 374 -24.84 4.28 -7.25
CA GLY A 374 -25.70 4.60 -8.39
C GLY A 374 -27.17 4.25 -8.11
N PRO A 375 -28.12 4.89 -8.78
CA PRO A 375 -29.54 4.77 -8.47
C PRO A 375 -29.99 3.31 -8.62
N SER A 376 -30.29 2.69 -7.49
CA SER A 376 -31.20 1.53 -7.48
C SER A 376 -32.62 2.09 -7.39
N SER A 377 -33.53 1.54 -8.16
CA SER A 377 -34.93 1.97 -8.22
C SER A 377 -35.70 1.85 -6.89
N ALA A 378 -35.04 1.53 -5.79
CA ALA A 378 -35.64 1.22 -4.50
C ALA A 378 -35.07 1.97 -3.29
N THR A 379 -33.98 2.75 -3.41
CA THR A 379 -33.39 3.45 -2.27
C THR A 379 -32.88 4.82 -2.67
N ASP A 380 -33.00 5.78 -1.77
CA ASP A 380 -32.36 7.09 -1.87
C ASP A 380 -30.85 6.92 -2.09
N GLU A 381 -30.27 7.76 -2.95
CA GLU A 381 -28.83 7.77 -3.23
C GLU A 381 -28.06 7.90 -1.92
N ALA A 382 -27.36 6.82 -1.54
CA ALA A 382 -26.48 6.85 -0.39
C ALA A 382 -25.15 7.49 -0.83
N SER A 383 -24.81 8.64 -0.27
CA SER A 383 -23.52 9.29 -0.48
C SER A 383 -22.74 9.44 0.82
N ALA A 384 -21.43 9.42 0.73
CA ALA A 384 -20.53 9.67 1.83
C ALA A 384 -19.36 10.54 1.38
N SER A 385 -18.96 11.46 2.23
CA SER A 385 -17.77 12.29 2.01
C SER A 385 -16.76 12.00 3.09
N LEU A 386 -15.52 11.84 2.69
CA LEU A 386 -14.37 11.67 3.55
C LEU A 386 -13.38 12.78 3.26
N PHE A 387 -12.86 13.41 4.30
CA PHE A 387 -11.74 14.33 4.19
C PHE A 387 -10.65 13.89 5.17
N MET A 388 -9.41 13.77 4.69
CA MET A 388 -8.27 13.36 5.48
C MET A 388 -7.11 14.34 5.31
N LEU A 389 -6.49 14.68 6.42
CA LEU A 389 -5.17 15.31 6.47
C LEU A 389 -4.19 14.33 7.09
N GLN A 390 -3.02 14.17 6.51
CA GLN A 390 -2.00 13.27 7.01
C GLN A 390 -0.66 13.99 7.06
N LEU A 391 0.07 13.79 8.15
CA LEU A 391 1.50 14.00 8.24
C LEU A 391 2.19 12.65 8.15
N HIS A 392 3.11 12.50 7.23
CA HIS A 392 3.89 11.29 7.01
C HIS A 392 5.38 11.61 7.14
N TYR A 393 6.05 10.87 8.02
CA TYR A 393 7.50 10.85 8.13
C TYR A 393 8.01 9.47 7.76
N TYR A 394 8.95 9.40 6.80
CA TYR A 394 9.50 8.15 6.29
C TYR A 394 11.04 8.19 6.23
N LEU A 395 11.70 7.02 6.41
CA LEU A 395 13.15 6.87 6.42
C LEU A 395 13.63 5.77 5.48
#